data_26f5fb981458637750bbe2a3af004849
#
_entry.id   26f5fb981458637750bbe2a3af004849
#
_cell.length_a   1.000
_cell.length_b   1.000
_cell.length_c   1.000
_cell.angle_alpha   90.00
_cell.angle_beta   90.00
_cell.angle_gamma   90.00
#
_symmetry.space_group_name_H-M   'P 1'
#
loop_
_entity.id
_entity.type
_entity.pdbx_description
1 polymer ?
#
loop_
_entity_poly.entity_id
_entity_poly.type
_entity_poly.pdbx_seq_one_letter_code
_entity_poly.pdbx_strand_id
1 'polypeptide(L)'
;MADMAAEATEAEQRRAARVVEGVLEDAELEWESPASGTYVVKLPGTRKLSTTVSLIVGRHTLSLNAFVIRHPDENESAVHRWLLERNLKLFGVSYAVDPLGDVYVTGRLPLPAVTPDELDRLLGQVLEAADGSFNTLLELGFASAIRKEYAWRVSRGESTRNLDAFTHLLERPSGE
;
A
#
# COMPACT_ATOMS: atom_id res chain seq x y z
N MET A 1 3.94 -40.25 -6.36
CA MET A 1 4.61 -39.02 -6.86
C MET A 1 3.77 -37.75 -6.66
N ALA A 2 2.47 -37.73 -6.99
CA ALA A 2 1.60 -36.59 -6.75
C ALA A 2 1.42 -36.25 -5.25
N ASP A 3 1.35 -37.25 -4.40
CA ASP A 3 1.19 -37.10 -2.95
C ASP A 3 2.42 -36.47 -2.29
N MET A 4 3.61 -36.93 -2.62
CA MET A 4 4.88 -36.33 -2.15
C MET A 4 5.05 -34.87 -2.60
N ALA A 5 4.57 -34.51 -3.81
CA ALA A 5 4.63 -33.14 -4.27
C ALA A 5 3.62 -32.23 -3.53
N ALA A 6 2.47 -32.77 -3.17
CA ALA A 6 1.48 -32.05 -2.36
C ALA A 6 2.01 -31.82 -0.93
N GLU A 7 2.57 -32.84 -0.30
CA GLU A 7 3.18 -32.73 1.05
C GLU A 7 4.34 -31.73 1.08
N ALA A 8 5.20 -31.74 0.05
CA ALA A 8 6.30 -30.77 -0.07
C ALA A 8 5.78 -29.32 -0.20
N THR A 9 4.71 -29.13 -0.96
CA THR A 9 4.06 -27.80 -1.11
C THR A 9 3.47 -27.32 0.21
N GLU A 10 2.77 -28.19 0.94
CA GLU A 10 2.21 -27.84 2.25
C GLU A 10 3.30 -27.53 3.30
N ALA A 11 4.41 -28.27 3.27
CA ALA A 11 5.55 -27.99 4.15
C ALA A 11 6.16 -26.61 3.88
N GLU A 12 6.26 -26.24 2.59
CA GLU A 12 6.75 -24.93 2.16
C GLU A 12 5.78 -23.81 2.56
N GLN A 13 4.48 -24.01 2.41
CA GLN A 13 3.47 -23.05 2.87
C GLN A 13 3.55 -22.86 4.39
N ARG A 14 3.66 -23.92 5.17
CA ARG A 14 3.82 -23.84 6.64
C ARG A 14 5.11 -23.12 7.04
N ARG A 15 6.20 -23.35 6.30
CA ARG A 15 7.46 -22.65 6.54
C ARG A 15 7.29 -21.15 6.28
N ALA A 16 6.73 -20.78 5.13
CA ALA A 16 6.50 -19.37 4.77
C ALA A 16 5.57 -18.66 5.77
N ALA A 17 4.50 -19.32 6.21
CA ALA A 17 3.58 -18.80 7.23
C ALA A 17 4.33 -18.48 8.54
N ARG A 18 5.17 -19.40 9.04
CA ARG A 18 5.99 -19.15 10.24
C ARG A 18 6.96 -17.97 10.07
N VAL A 19 7.55 -17.81 8.88
CA VAL A 19 8.40 -16.64 8.60
C VAL A 19 7.60 -15.36 8.66
N VAL A 20 6.40 -15.33 8.06
CA VAL A 20 5.52 -14.16 8.11
C VAL A 20 5.19 -13.81 9.56
N GLU A 21 4.68 -14.75 10.34
CA GLU A 21 4.31 -14.55 11.74
C GLU A 21 5.49 -14.04 12.57
N GLY A 22 6.67 -14.67 12.44
CA GLY A 22 7.87 -14.26 13.15
C GLY A 22 8.30 -12.83 12.82
N VAL A 23 8.29 -12.43 11.55
CA VAL A 23 8.64 -11.05 11.15
C VAL A 23 7.66 -10.04 11.70
N LEU A 24 6.35 -10.35 11.67
CA LEU A 24 5.33 -9.44 12.18
C LEU A 24 5.40 -9.26 13.71
N GLU A 25 5.72 -10.35 14.43
CA GLU A 25 5.93 -10.33 15.88
C GLU A 25 7.21 -9.58 16.25
N ASP A 26 8.34 -9.88 15.60
CA ASP A 26 9.64 -9.24 15.86
C ASP A 26 9.61 -7.73 15.58
N ALA A 27 8.84 -7.31 14.59
CA ALA A 27 8.63 -5.89 14.26
C ALA A 27 7.56 -5.20 15.12
N GLU A 28 6.93 -5.92 16.05
CA GLU A 28 5.85 -5.41 16.93
C GLU A 28 4.70 -4.74 16.15
N LEU A 29 4.38 -5.25 14.95
CA LEU A 29 3.33 -4.72 14.11
C LEU A 29 1.94 -5.18 14.60
N GLU A 30 0.94 -4.34 14.41
CA GLU A 30 -0.46 -4.72 14.62
C GLU A 30 -0.91 -5.60 13.43
N TRP A 31 -1.30 -6.83 13.71
CA TRP A 31 -1.77 -7.76 12.68
C TRP A 31 -2.83 -8.73 13.18
N GLU A 32 -3.58 -9.30 12.25
CA GLU A 32 -4.57 -10.35 12.50
C GLU A 32 -4.50 -11.42 11.40
N SER A 33 -4.94 -12.63 11.70
CA SER A 33 -5.02 -13.75 10.75
C SER A 33 -6.48 -14.19 10.60
N PRO A 34 -7.23 -13.62 9.64
CA PRO A 34 -8.64 -13.94 9.44
C PRO A 34 -8.86 -15.37 8.89
N ALA A 35 -7.85 -15.95 8.27
CA ALA A 35 -7.86 -17.33 7.76
C ALA A 35 -6.43 -17.89 7.74
N SER A 36 -6.30 -19.21 7.71
CA SER A 36 -4.99 -19.87 7.61
C SER A 36 -4.19 -19.35 6.42
N GLY A 37 -2.96 -18.89 6.67
CA GLY A 37 -2.07 -18.33 5.66
C GLY A 37 -2.47 -16.95 5.13
N THR A 38 -3.47 -16.30 5.74
CA THR A 38 -3.88 -14.93 5.40
C THR A 38 -3.64 -14.02 6.59
N TYR A 39 -2.96 -12.91 6.35
CA TYR A 39 -2.59 -11.93 7.37
C TYR A 39 -3.00 -10.53 6.92
N VAL A 40 -3.54 -9.75 7.82
CA VAL A 40 -3.84 -8.33 7.63
C VAL A 40 -2.99 -7.55 8.61
N VAL A 41 -2.13 -6.69 8.09
CA VAL A 41 -1.09 -5.98 8.83
C VAL A 41 -1.28 -4.49 8.70
N LYS A 42 -1.10 -3.74 9.77
CA LYS A 42 -1.06 -2.28 9.74
C LYS A 42 0.38 -1.78 9.86
N LEU A 43 0.86 -1.18 8.78
CA LEU A 43 2.15 -0.50 8.76
C LEU A 43 1.94 0.96 9.16
N PRO A 44 2.61 1.46 10.22
CA PRO A 44 2.51 2.86 10.62
C PRO A 44 3.12 3.77 9.55
N GLY A 45 2.44 4.85 9.21
CA GLY A 45 2.89 5.80 8.20
C GLY A 45 3.25 7.16 8.79
N THR A 46 3.80 8.04 7.96
CA THR A 46 4.11 9.44 8.30
C THR A 46 3.21 10.43 7.58
N ARG A 47 2.81 10.14 6.35
CA ARG A 47 1.89 10.94 5.51
C ARG A 47 0.47 10.39 5.56
N LYS A 48 0.38 9.09 5.60
CA LYS A 48 -0.85 8.32 5.81
C LYS A 48 -0.80 7.74 7.22
N LEU A 49 -1.89 7.82 7.98
CA LEU A 49 -1.90 7.34 9.37
C LEU A 49 -1.40 5.90 9.49
N SER A 50 -1.86 5.04 8.60
CA SER A 50 -1.38 3.67 8.46
C SER A 50 -1.66 3.15 7.06
N THR A 51 -0.89 2.14 6.66
CA THR A 51 -1.13 1.36 5.43
C THR A 51 -1.52 -0.06 5.82
N THR A 52 -2.72 -0.46 5.46
CA THR A 52 -3.18 -1.84 5.65
C THR A 52 -2.68 -2.70 4.51
N VAL A 53 -1.97 -3.77 4.85
CA VAL A 53 -1.39 -4.74 3.92
C VAL A 53 -2.03 -6.10 4.14
N SER A 54 -2.51 -6.72 3.08
CA SER A 54 -2.92 -8.13 3.07
C SER A 54 -1.76 -8.99 2.57
N LEU A 55 -1.39 -10.02 3.33
CA LEU A 55 -0.40 -11.03 2.98
C LEU A 55 -1.10 -12.37 2.86
N ILE A 56 -0.91 -13.08 1.74
CA ILE A 56 -1.55 -14.37 1.50
C ILE A 56 -0.49 -15.39 1.07
N VAL A 57 -0.30 -16.42 1.90
CA VAL A 57 0.54 -17.57 1.60
C VAL A 57 -0.28 -18.51 0.71
N GLY A 58 -0.09 -18.38 -0.60
CA GLY A 58 -0.72 -19.23 -1.59
C GLY A 58 0.05 -20.54 -1.80
N ARG A 59 -0.33 -21.28 -2.84
CA ARG A 59 0.28 -22.58 -3.15
C ARG A 59 1.75 -22.47 -3.53
N HIS A 60 2.14 -21.42 -4.25
CA HIS A 60 3.49 -21.24 -4.82
C HIS A 60 4.12 -19.89 -4.48
N THR A 61 3.33 -18.95 -4.01
CA THR A 61 3.77 -17.57 -3.78
C THR A 61 3.17 -17.02 -2.50
N LEU A 62 3.92 -16.16 -1.82
CA LEU A 62 3.40 -15.15 -0.92
C LEU A 62 2.98 -13.95 -1.77
N SER A 63 1.72 -13.59 -1.71
CA SER A 63 1.17 -12.39 -2.37
C SER A 63 0.91 -11.30 -1.34
N LEU A 64 1.18 -10.06 -1.69
CA LEU A 64 0.80 -8.92 -0.87
C LEU A 64 -0.03 -7.92 -1.69
N ASN A 65 -0.89 -7.21 -0.99
CA ASN A 65 -1.71 -6.16 -1.55
C ASN A 65 -1.96 -5.08 -0.50
N ALA A 66 -1.74 -3.81 -0.84
CA ALA A 66 -1.93 -2.68 0.04
C ALA A 66 -2.71 -1.58 -0.67
N PHE A 67 -3.81 -1.12 -0.06
CA PHE A 67 -4.59 0.00 -0.59
C PHE A 67 -3.82 1.33 -0.41
N VAL A 68 -3.75 2.12 -1.48
CA VAL A 68 -3.07 3.43 -1.48
C VAL A 68 -4.07 4.56 -1.45
N ILE A 69 -4.84 4.73 -2.52
CA ILE A 69 -5.88 5.74 -2.66
C ILE A 69 -7.09 5.15 -3.41
N ARG A 70 -8.27 5.70 -3.17
CA ARG A 70 -9.45 5.41 -3.97
C ARG A 70 -9.31 5.99 -5.40
N HIS A 71 -10.22 5.64 -6.27
CA HIS A 71 -10.35 6.22 -7.60
C HIS A 71 -10.18 7.75 -7.56
N PRO A 72 -9.26 8.34 -8.35
CA PRO A 72 -9.06 9.78 -8.43
C PRO A 72 -10.33 10.52 -8.86
N ASP A 73 -10.63 11.66 -8.25
CA ASP A 73 -11.77 12.51 -8.65
C ASP A 73 -11.49 13.29 -9.94
N GLU A 74 -10.20 13.50 -10.23
CA GLU A 74 -9.72 14.29 -11.36
C GLU A 74 -8.35 13.80 -11.85
N ASN A 75 -7.95 14.18 -13.08
CA ASN A 75 -6.64 13.91 -13.67
C ASN A 75 -6.24 12.43 -13.69
N GLU A 76 -7.18 11.52 -13.84
CA GLU A 76 -6.95 10.07 -13.81
C GLU A 76 -5.77 9.65 -14.71
N SER A 77 -5.72 10.15 -15.95
CA SER A 77 -4.62 9.85 -16.87
C SER A 77 -3.25 10.30 -16.35
N ALA A 78 -3.18 11.45 -15.67
CA ALA A 78 -1.94 11.95 -15.08
C ALA A 78 -1.52 11.08 -13.87
N VAL A 79 -2.49 10.66 -13.06
CA VAL A 79 -2.25 9.71 -11.96
C VAL A 79 -1.71 8.39 -12.52
N HIS A 80 -2.37 7.78 -13.51
CA HIS A 80 -1.93 6.51 -14.10
C HIS A 80 -0.54 6.62 -14.73
N ARG A 81 -0.24 7.70 -15.44
CA ARG A 81 1.10 7.96 -15.99
C ARG A 81 2.14 8.00 -14.89
N TRP A 82 1.87 8.76 -13.82
CA TRP A 82 2.78 8.87 -12.67
C TRP A 82 3.05 7.50 -12.03
N LEU A 83 2.01 6.67 -11.81
CA LEU A 83 2.14 5.33 -11.25
C LEU A 83 3.03 4.44 -12.14
N LEU A 84 2.82 4.45 -13.46
CA LEU A 84 3.61 3.67 -14.42
C LEU A 84 5.08 4.12 -14.47
N GLU A 85 5.33 5.43 -14.48
CA GLU A 85 6.69 5.98 -14.43
C GLU A 85 7.38 5.61 -13.10
N ARG A 86 6.65 5.63 -11.99
CA ARG A 86 7.16 5.25 -10.68
C ARG A 86 7.51 3.77 -10.59
N ASN A 87 6.73 2.90 -11.23
CA ASN A 87 7.00 1.46 -11.29
C ASN A 87 8.39 1.13 -11.88
N LEU A 88 8.96 1.98 -12.73
CA LEU A 88 10.33 1.80 -13.24
C LEU A 88 11.40 1.88 -12.14
N LYS A 89 11.07 2.47 -11.00
CA LYS A 89 11.99 2.72 -9.88
C LYS A 89 11.73 1.82 -8.68
N LEU A 90 10.59 1.12 -8.66
CA LEU A 90 10.22 0.22 -7.57
C LEU A 90 10.87 -1.15 -7.77
N PHE A 91 11.17 -1.81 -6.67
CA PHE A 91 11.72 -3.15 -6.64
C PHE A 91 10.83 -4.07 -5.79
N GLY A 92 10.49 -5.24 -6.32
CA GLY A 92 9.68 -6.25 -5.60
C GLY A 92 8.20 -5.93 -5.48
N VAL A 93 7.79 -4.68 -5.68
CA VAL A 93 6.40 -4.22 -5.67
C VAL A 93 6.10 -3.34 -6.88
N SER A 94 4.83 -3.17 -7.19
CA SER A 94 4.36 -2.28 -8.23
C SER A 94 3.00 -1.69 -7.89
N TYR A 95 2.69 -0.52 -8.44
CA TYR A 95 1.33 0.00 -8.41
C TYR A 95 0.43 -0.76 -9.39
N ALA A 96 -0.79 -0.97 -8.97
CA ALA A 96 -1.86 -1.55 -9.77
C ALA A 96 -3.15 -0.76 -9.55
N VAL A 97 -4.05 -0.84 -10.52
CA VAL A 97 -5.38 -0.23 -10.45
C VAL A 97 -6.39 -1.36 -10.59
N ASP A 98 -7.39 -1.38 -9.72
CA ASP A 98 -8.45 -2.36 -9.76
C ASP A 98 -9.58 -1.94 -10.74
N PRO A 99 -10.60 -2.80 -10.99
CA PRO A 99 -11.72 -2.46 -11.87
C PRO A 99 -12.57 -1.26 -11.42
N LEU A 100 -12.47 -0.87 -10.15
CA LEU A 100 -13.15 0.32 -9.60
C LEU A 100 -12.33 1.59 -9.76
N GLY A 101 -11.08 1.48 -10.20
CA GLY A 101 -10.13 2.58 -10.35
C GLY A 101 -9.32 2.88 -9.08
N ASP A 102 -9.48 2.08 -8.04
CA ASP A 102 -8.71 2.22 -6.80
C ASP A 102 -7.26 1.78 -7.01
N VAL A 103 -6.34 2.51 -6.39
CA VAL A 103 -4.90 2.28 -6.52
C VAL A 103 -4.38 1.43 -5.37
N TYR A 104 -3.63 0.41 -5.73
CA TYR A 104 -2.97 -0.52 -4.82
C TYR A 104 -1.47 -0.60 -5.08
N VAL A 105 -0.72 -1.02 -4.06
CA VAL A 105 0.63 -1.57 -4.21
C VAL A 105 0.52 -3.08 -4.09
N THR A 106 1.07 -3.80 -5.05
CA THR A 106 1.05 -5.27 -5.10
C THR A 106 2.47 -5.82 -5.20
N GLY A 107 2.68 -7.03 -4.67
CA GLY A 107 3.94 -7.73 -4.80
C GLY A 107 3.76 -9.24 -4.62
N ARG A 108 4.75 -10.01 -5.07
CA ARG A 108 4.76 -11.47 -4.93
C ARG A 108 6.17 -11.97 -4.72
N LEU A 109 6.31 -12.94 -3.81
CA LEU A 109 7.53 -13.72 -3.62
C LEU A 109 7.24 -15.19 -3.87
N PRO A 110 8.05 -15.93 -4.63
CA PRO A 110 8.01 -17.38 -4.60
C PRO A 110 8.20 -17.89 -3.16
N LEU A 111 7.48 -18.93 -2.74
CA LEU A 111 7.58 -19.42 -1.37
C LEU A 111 9.01 -19.72 -0.93
N PRO A 112 9.88 -20.35 -1.77
CA PRO A 112 11.28 -20.58 -1.39
C PRO A 112 12.07 -19.31 -1.08
N ALA A 113 11.70 -18.16 -1.65
CA ALA A 113 12.34 -16.88 -1.43
C ALA A 113 11.81 -16.13 -0.19
N VAL A 114 10.78 -16.64 0.47
CA VAL A 114 10.23 -16.03 1.69
C VAL A 114 11.19 -16.29 2.85
N THR A 115 12.00 -15.30 3.15
CA THR A 115 12.90 -15.24 4.31
C THR A 115 12.57 -14.01 5.15
N PRO A 116 12.99 -13.92 6.42
CA PRO A 116 12.78 -12.73 7.23
C PRO A 116 13.29 -11.47 6.56
N ASP A 117 14.51 -11.48 6.03
CA ASP A 117 15.14 -10.32 5.37
C ASP A 117 14.38 -9.87 4.11
N GLU A 118 13.94 -10.81 3.28
CA GLU A 118 13.19 -10.48 2.06
C GLU A 118 11.80 -9.96 2.38
N LEU A 119 11.14 -10.52 3.39
CA LEU A 119 9.83 -10.03 3.82
C LEU A 119 9.92 -8.62 4.43
N ASP A 120 10.90 -8.38 5.31
CA ASP A 120 11.13 -7.05 5.88
C ASP A 120 11.41 -6.01 4.79
N ARG A 121 12.28 -6.34 3.83
CA ARG A 121 12.57 -5.49 2.67
C ARG A 121 11.33 -5.21 1.83
N LEU A 122 10.50 -6.22 1.61
CA LEU A 122 9.26 -6.09 0.84
C LEU A 122 8.24 -5.19 1.55
N LEU A 123 8.05 -5.34 2.86
CA LEU A 123 7.18 -4.47 3.67
C LEU A 123 7.69 -3.03 3.68
N GLY A 124 9.00 -2.82 3.75
CA GLY A 124 9.62 -1.50 3.60
C GLY A 124 9.33 -0.85 2.24
N GLN A 125 9.39 -1.63 1.14
CA GLN A 125 9.04 -1.15 -0.20
C GLN A 125 7.55 -0.80 -0.32
N VAL A 126 6.67 -1.59 0.30
CA VAL A 126 5.23 -1.26 0.37
C VAL A 126 5.00 0.05 1.07
N LEU A 127 5.63 0.25 2.23
CA LEU A 127 5.49 1.48 3.00
C LEU A 127 6.00 2.69 2.23
N GLU A 128 7.17 2.61 1.62
CA GLU A 128 7.72 3.67 0.75
C GLU A 128 6.79 3.97 -0.42
N ALA A 129 6.25 2.96 -1.08
CA ALA A 129 5.34 3.15 -2.20
C ALA A 129 3.97 3.72 -1.78
N ALA A 130 3.38 3.24 -0.69
CA ALA A 130 2.05 3.64 -0.26
C ALA A 130 2.04 4.96 0.53
N ASP A 131 2.91 5.10 1.54
CA ASP A 131 3.00 6.29 2.39
C ASP A 131 3.81 7.40 1.72
N GLY A 132 4.99 7.06 1.18
CA GLY A 132 5.90 8.02 0.56
C GLY A 132 5.29 8.78 -0.61
N SER A 133 4.41 8.17 -1.37
CA SER A 133 3.75 8.74 -2.54
C SER A 133 2.38 9.36 -2.26
N PHE A 134 1.85 9.21 -1.05
CA PHE A 134 0.46 9.52 -0.71
C PHE A 134 0.09 10.96 -1.03
N ASN A 135 0.86 11.94 -0.55
CA ASN A 135 0.58 13.35 -0.78
C ASN A 135 0.62 13.71 -2.27
N THR A 136 1.60 13.19 -3.03
CA THR A 136 1.69 13.42 -4.47
C THR A 136 0.46 12.92 -5.22
N LEU A 137 -0.02 11.74 -4.86
CA LEU A 137 -1.22 11.16 -5.47
C LEU A 137 -2.48 11.95 -5.10
N LEU A 138 -2.58 12.45 -3.86
CA LEU A 138 -3.67 13.33 -3.45
C LEU A 138 -3.64 14.67 -4.21
N GLU A 139 -2.48 15.26 -4.39
CA GLU A 139 -2.34 16.49 -5.19
C GLU A 139 -2.76 16.29 -6.65
N LEU A 140 -2.36 15.18 -7.27
CA LEU A 140 -2.71 14.89 -8.65
C LEU A 140 -4.20 14.59 -8.83
N GLY A 141 -4.77 13.76 -7.97
CA GLY A 141 -6.10 13.18 -8.18
C GLY A 141 -7.22 13.85 -7.39
N PHE A 142 -6.92 14.78 -6.45
CA PHE A 142 -7.92 15.32 -5.51
C PHE A 142 -7.72 16.80 -5.17
N ALA A 143 -6.98 17.55 -5.98
CA ALA A 143 -6.66 18.96 -5.69
C ALA A 143 -7.92 19.81 -5.46
N SER A 144 -8.95 19.63 -6.28
CA SER A 144 -10.23 20.33 -6.13
C SER A 144 -10.96 19.98 -4.83
N ALA A 145 -10.92 18.71 -4.43
CA ALA A 145 -11.50 18.24 -3.17
C ALA A 145 -10.76 18.83 -1.96
N ILE A 146 -9.43 18.88 -2.01
CA ILE A 146 -8.58 19.47 -0.96
C ILE A 146 -8.91 20.96 -0.78
N ARG A 147 -9.04 21.73 -1.88
CA ARG A 147 -9.43 23.14 -1.83
C ARG A 147 -10.81 23.36 -1.23
N LYS A 148 -11.79 22.52 -1.60
CA LYS A 148 -13.16 22.57 -1.05
C LYS A 148 -13.17 22.29 0.45
N GLU A 149 -12.46 21.26 0.88
CA GLU A 149 -12.32 20.89 2.28
C GLU A 149 -11.68 22.03 3.10
N TYR A 150 -10.62 22.62 2.59
CA TYR A 150 -9.97 23.77 3.24
C TYR A 150 -10.93 24.94 3.41
N ALA A 151 -11.60 25.37 2.33
CA ALA A 151 -12.56 26.48 2.37
C ALA A 151 -13.70 26.21 3.35
N TRP A 152 -14.21 24.99 3.39
CA TRP A 152 -15.27 24.58 4.31
C TRP A 152 -14.79 24.64 5.78
N ARG A 153 -13.60 24.13 6.10
CA ARG A 153 -13.03 24.20 7.45
C ARG A 153 -12.82 25.64 7.91
N VAL A 154 -12.24 26.47 7.06
CA VAL A 154 -12.03 27.90 7.35
C VAL A 154 -13.35 28.58 7.65
N SER A 155 -14.41 28.34 6.85
CA SER A 155 -15.73 28.96 7.06
C SER A 155 -16.39 28.56 8.38
N ARG A 156 -15.99 27.42 8.95
CA ARG A 156 -16.51 26.90 10.22
C ARG A 156 -15.56 27.13 11.42
N GLY A 157 -14.40 27.72 11.20
CA GLY A 157 -13.40 27.91 12.25
C GLY A 157 -12.76 26.62 12.73
N GLU A 158 -12.79 25.56 11.88
CA GLU A 158 -12.19 24.27 12.20
C GLU A 158 -10.69 24.23 11.88
N SER A 159 -9.94 23.34 12.54
CA SER A 159 -8.50 23.18 12.30
C SER A 159 -8.22 22.68 10.88
N THR A 160 -7.24 23.30 10.22
CA THR A 160 -6.75 22.95 8.88
C THR A 160 -5.43 22.16 8.91
N ARG A 161 -4.93 21.78 10.10
CA ARG A 161 -3.64 21.10 10.27
C ARG A 161 -3.47 19.85 9.42
N ASN A 162 -4.53 19.11 9.19
CA ASN A 162 -4.52 17.92 8.32
C ASN A 162 -4.29 18.25 6.85
N LEU A 163 -4.35 19.52 6.45
CA LEU A 163 -4.13 20.01 5.09
C LEU A 163 -2.82 20.81 4.94
N ASP A 164 -2.01 20.91 5.99
CA ASP A 164 -0.76 21.69 5.97
C ASP A 164 0.21 21.24 4.87
N ALA A 165 0.23 19.95 4.55
CA ALA A 165 1.04 19.39 3.46
C ALA A 165 0.66 19.93 2.07
N PHE A 166 -0.54 20.53 1.93
CA PHE A 166 -1.12 20.99 0.67
C PHE A 166 -1.23 22.53 0.57
N THR A 167 -0.59 23.27 1.47
CA THR A 167 -0.68 24.74 1.53
C THR A 167 -0.37 25.41 0.19
N HIS A 168 0.61 24.88 -0.56
CA HIS A 168 0.97 25.38 -1.89
C HIS A 168 -0.15 25.25 -2.96
N LEU A 169 -1.09 24.29 -2.77
CA LEU A 169 -2.26 24.17 -3.65
C LEU A 169 -3.34 25.23 -3.34
N LEU A 170 -3.32 25.76 -2.11
CA LEU A 170 -4.31 26.70 -1.62
C LEU A 170 -3.95 28.14 -2.01
N GLU A 171 -2.66 28.42 -2.21
CA GLU A 171 -2.12 29.72 -2.59
C GLU A 171 -2.19 30.00 -4.10
N ARG A 172 -2.43 29.00 -4.95
CA ARG A 172 -2.63 29.18 -6.38
C ARG A 172 -4.08 29.57 -6.67
N PRO A 173 -4.35 30.76 -7.23
CA PRO A 173 -5.70 31.11 -7.68
C PRO A 173 -6.15 30.09 -8.74
N SER A 174 -7.41 29.66 -8.62
CA SER A 174 -8.07 28.84 -9.63
C SER A 174 -8.22 29.71 -10.89
N GLY A 175 -7.35 29.56 -11.89
CA GLY A 175 -7.49 30.31 -13.14
C GLY A 175 -6.17 30.44 -13.90
N GLU A 176 -6.02 29.66 -14.88
CA GLU A 176 -5.84 29.95 -16.32
C GLU A 176 -5.85 28.66 -17.11
#